data_b1bc6c54e3eb11cfc897411dab9acd8f
#
_entry.id   b1bc6c54e3eb11cfc897411dab9acd8f
#
_cell.length_a   1.000
_cell.length_b   1.000
_cell.length_c   1.000
_cell.angle_alpha   90.00
_cell.angle_beta   90.00
_cell.angle_gamma   90.00
#
_symmetry.space_group_name_H-M   'P 1'
#
loop_
_entity.id
_entity.type
_entity.pdbx_description
1 polymer ?
#
loop_
_entity_poly.entity_id
_entity_poly.type
_entity_poly.pdbx_seq_one_letter_code
_entity_poly.pdbx_strand_id
1 'polypeptide(L)'
;TFDEVIYIDWNSPTHSLLYDIKHNINFKGNFKHIVISPEIASILTNNDPQAQKCCEVLGRNIGLRRATGDYLVSTNIDIIHPRLEDLEKLIQQNDKNTFYTVSRRYTNWEQINNYYETNEYYHLDFKNNWKSLRNYLINVSTERHFDEKTVEGDDFSIINCCGDFQIATKEIWNEIRGFEEELIYTLYADTNVQKKAVMHEFGLKALYEPALFHIDHGKGGGGFLDGINKRANDPYRA
;
A
#
# COMPACT_ATOMS: atom_id res chain seq x y z
N THR A 1 7.10 -11.96 -9.93
CA THR A 1 7.39 -12.02 -8.49
C THR A 1 8.27 -10.84 -8.12
N PHE A 2 8.02 -10.19 -6.97
CA PHE A 2 8.96 -9.20 -6.44
C PHE A 2 10.30 -9.87 -6.15
N ASP A 3 11.39 -9.16 -6.46
CA ASP A 3 12.74 -9.65 -6.11
C ASP A 3 13.02 -9.53 -4.62
N GLU A 4 12.38 -8.55 -3.99
CA GLU A 4 12.49 -8.27 -2.57
C GLU A 4 11.12 -7.89 -1.98
N VAL A 5 10.79 -8.41 -0.81
CA VAL A 5 9.67 -7.99 0.03
C VAL A 5 10.20 -7.61 1.40
N ILE A 6 9.89 -6.40 1.85
CA ILE A 6 10.23 -5.92 3.18
C ILE A 6 8.93 -5.76 3.95
N TYR A 7 8.77 -6.57 4.98
CA TYR A 7 7.64 -6.48 5.90
C TYR A 7 8.06 -5.76 7.17
N ILE A 8 7.34 -4.70 7.49
CA ILE A 8 7.55 -3.92 8.71
C ILE A 8 6.50 -4.32 9.73
N ASP A 9 6.94 -4.94 10.80
CA ASP A 9 6.13 -5.35 11.93
C ASP A 9 6.21 -4.27 13.00
N TRP A 10 5.22 -3.41 13.02
CA TRP A 10 5.19 -2.24 13.88
C TRP A 10 4.46 -2.53 15.20
N ASN A 11 5.22 -2.51 16.30
CA ASN A 11 4.68 -2.57 17.67
C ASN A 11 3.72 -3.76 17.92
N SER A 12 3.94 -4.88 17.24
CA SER A 12 3.11 -6.07 17.44
C SER A 12 3.34 -6.67 18.81
N PRO A 13 2.26 -6.99 19.55
CA PRO A 13 2.36 -7.60 20.88
C PRO A 13 2.85 -9.06 20.82
N THR A 14 2.71 -9.69 19.67
CA THR A 14 3.14 -11.08 19.44
C THR A 14 3.75 -11.22 18.06
N HIS A 15 4.94 -11.81 17.97
CA HIS A 15 5.62 -12.07 16.70
C HIS A 15 5.14 -13.35 15.98
N SER A 16 4.13 -14.03 16.52
CA SER A 16 3.70 -15.36 16.09
C SER A 16 3.12 -15.39 14.68
N LEU A 17 2.37 -14.37 14.29
CA LEU A 17 1.68 -14.34 12.99
C LEU A 17 2.67 -14.46 11.81
N LEU A 18 3.82 -13.84 11.93
CA LEU A 18 4.85 -13.89 10.88
C LEU A 18 5.66 -15.16 10.87
N TYR A 19 5.81 -15.81 12.01
CA TYR A 19 6.41 -17.14 12.05
C TYR A 19 5.58 -18.10 11.19
N ASP A 20 4.26 -18.07 11.33
CA ASP A 20 3.33 -18.89 10.56
C ASP A 20 3.33 -18.51 9.07
N ILE A 21 3.34 -17.23 8.74
CA ILE A 21 3.42 -16.75 7.37
C ILE A 21 4.75 -17.15 6.72
N LYS A 22 5.87 -16.97 7.39
CA LYS A 22 7.20 -17.27 6.88
C LYS A 22 7.39 -18.76 6.55
N HIS A 23 6.73 -19.64 7.29
CA HIS A 23 6.79 -21.09 7.03
C HIS A 23 5.82 -21.55 5.95
N ASN A 24 4.77 -20.77 5.66
CA ASN A 24 3.72 -21.12 4.71
C ASN A 24 3.86 -20.41 3.35
N ILE A 25 4.71 -19.37 3.25
CA ILE A 25 4.93 -18.66 1.99
C ILE A 25 6.19 -19.17 1.29
N ASN A 26 6.01 -19.84 0.17
CA ASN A 26 7.11 -20.21 -0.72
C ASN A 26 7.51 -18.99 -1.57
N PHE A 27 8.08 -17.97 -0.93
CA PHE A 27 8.58 -16.79 -1.61
C PHE A 27 9.98 -17.05 -2.15
N LYS A 28 10.17 -16.86 -3.45
CA LYS A 28 11.44 -17.13 -4.13
C LYS A 28 12.43 -15.96 -4.08
N GLY A 29 11.97 -14.77 -3.68
CA GLY A 29 12.77 -13.57 -3.59
C GLY A 29 13.42 -13.38 -2.20
N ASN A 30 13.99 -12.20 -2.00
CA ASN A 30 14.57 -11.80 -0.72
C ASN A 30 13.44 -11.29 0.20
N PHE A 31 13.19 -11.98 1.30
CA PHE A 31 12.20 -11.57 2.30
C PHE A 31 12.91 -11.04 3.55
N LYS A 32 12.66 -9.77 3.85
CA LYS A 32 13.15 -9.10 5.06
C LYS A 32 11.98 -8.83 6.01
N HIS A 33 12.12 -9.28 7.23
CA HIS A 33 11.19 -8.95 8.32
C HIS A 33 11.90 -8.01 9.30
N ILE A 34 11.35 -6.81 9.46
CA ILE A 34 11.88 -5.79 10.35
C ILE A 34 10.86 -5.54 11.46
N VAL A 35 11.26 -5.86 12.67
CA VAL A 35 10.42 -5.68 13.86
C VAL A 35 10.75 -4.35 14.52
N ILE A 36 9.75 -3.52 14.74
CA ILE A 36 9.83 -2.31 15.54
C ILE A 36 9.18 -2.61 16.89
N SER A 37 10.01 -2.81 17.90
CA SER A 37 9.51 -3.14 19.25
C SER A 37 8.67 -2.01 19.83
N PRO A 38 7.83 -2.30 20.86
CA PRO A 38 7.06 -1.28 21.58
C PRO A 38 7.90 -0.13 22.11
N GLU A 39 9.11 -0.41 22.60
CA GLU A 39 10.03 0.60 23.14
C GLU A 39 10.53 1.52 22.02
N ILE A 40 10.91 0.94 20.87
CA ILE A 40 11.36 1.72 19.71
C ILE A 40 10.21 2.53 19.14
N ALA A 41 9.02 1.94 18.99
CA ALA A 41 7.83 2.64 18.53
C ALA A 41 7.49 3.83 19.44
N SER A 42 7.59 3.66 20.76
CA SER A 42 7.40 4.71 21.76
C SER A 42 8.37 5.88 21.54
N ILE A 43 9.64 5.60 21.38
CA ILE A 43 10.67 6.62 21.13
C ILE A 43 10.40 7.35 19.81
N LEU A 44 10.15 6.62 18.73
CA LEU A 44 9.96 7.20 17.40
C LEU A 44 8.69 8.06 17.29
N THR A 45 7.69 7.81 18.13
CA THR A 45 6.42 8.54 18.14
C THR A 45 6.30 9.52 19.32
N ASN A 46 7.40 9.84 20.00
CA ASN A 46 7.42 10.74 21.16
C ASN A 46 6.40 10.33 22.25
N ASN A 47 6.24 9.03 22.45
CA ASN A 47 5.27 8.44 23.39
C ASN A 47 3.79 8.74 23.07
N ASP A 48 3.46 9.13 21.84
CA ASP A 48 2.07 9.31 21.45
C ASP A 48 1.34 7.95 21.37
N PRO A 49 0.30 7.70 22.20
CA PRO A 49 -0.33 6.38 22.26
C PRO A 49 -1.08 5.98 20.99
N GLN A 50 -1.51 6.94 20.16
CA GLN A 50 -2.20 6.66 18.90
C GLN A 50 -1.21 6.31 17.81
N ALA A 51 -0.14 7.09 17.69
CA ALA A 51 0.94 6.82 16.74
C ALA A 51 1.70 5.53 17.06
N GLN A 52 1.81 5.16 18.35
CA GLN A 52 2.40 3.87 18.77
C GLN A 52 1.65 2.66 18.21
N LYS A 53 0.33 2.73 18.07
CA LYS A 53 -0.47 1.60 17.57
C LYS A 53 -0.14 1.27 16.11
N CYS A 54 -0.01 2.28 15.28
CA CYS A 54 0.39 2.14 13.89
C CYS A 54 0.91 3.49 13.40
N CYS A 55 2.20 3.57 13.11
CA CYS A 55 2.79 4.73 12.44
C CYS A 55 3.19 4.36 11.03
N GLU A 56 2.24 4.49 10.13
CA GLU A 56 2.38 4.06 8.74
C GLU A 56 3.54 4.76 8.03
N VAL A 57 3.68 6.08 8.18
CA VAL A 57 4.73 6.86 7.51
C VAL A 57 6.13 6.43 7.92
N LEU A 58 6.37 6.22 9.21
CA LEU A 58 7.66 5.74 9.69
C LEU A 58 7.92 4.30 9.24
N GLY A 59 6.92 3.42 9.34
CA GLY A 59 7.02 2.05 8.86
C GLY A 59 7.40 1.99 7.38
N ARG A 60 6.70 2.73 6.53
CA ARG A 60 6.98 2.80 5.09
C ARG A 60 8.38 3.35 4.82
N ASN A 61 8.81 4.42 5.48
CA ASN A 61 10.15 4.96 5.31
C ASN A 61 11.27 4.00 5.77
N ILE A 62 11.04 3.25 6.84
CA ILE A 62 11.96 2.21 7.27
C ILE A 62 12.17 1.16 6.18
N GLY A 63 11.09 0.74 5.52
CA GLY A 63 11.13 -0.18 4.40
C GLY A 63 11.84 0.41 3.18
N LEU A 64 11.42 1.59 2.73
CA LEU A 64 11.98 2.28 1.56
C LEU A 64 13.50 2.49 1.66
N ARG A 65 13.98 2.93 2.83
CA ARG A 65 15.42 3.16 3.07
C ARG A 65 16.26 1.87 3.04
N ARG A 66 15.65 0.71 3.21
CA ARG A 66 16.32 -0.60 3.24
C ARG A 66 16.11 -1.43 2.00
N ALA A 67 15.28 -0.96 1.11
CA ALA A 67 15.01 -1.61 -0.16
C ALA A 67 16.22 -1.48 -1.09
N THR A 68 16.48 -2.53 -1.87
CA THR A 68 17.64 -2.63 -2.77
C THR A 68 17.26 -2.60 -4.25
N GLY A 69 15.97 -2.74 -4.57
CA GLY A 69 15.49 -2.71 -5.95
C GLY A 69 15.61 -1.34 -6.62
N ASP A 70 15.63 -1.30 -7.94
CA ASP A 70 15.66 -0.07 -8.74
C ASP A 70 14.30 0.65 -8.70
N TYR A 71 13.21 -0.11 -8.67
CA TYR A 71 11.85 0.38 -8.45
C TYR A 71 11.35 -0.08 -7.09
N LEU A 72 10.85 0.86 -6.30
CA LEU A 72 10.31 0.58 -4.98
C LEU A 72 8.79 0.75 -4.98
N VAL A 73 8.12 -0.18 -4.33
CA VAL A 73 6.68 -0.18 -4.14
C VAL A 73 6.37 0.02 -2.66
N SER A 74 5.57 1.03 -2.36
CA SER A 74 4.94 1.20 -1.05
C SER A 74 3.49 0.75 -1.14
N THR A 75 3.09 -0.22 -0.33
CA THR A 75 1.75 -0.81 -0.38
C THR A 75 1.20 -1.15 0.99
N ASN A 76 -0.12 -1.27 1.07
CA ASN A 76 -0.83 -1.75 2.25
C ASN A 76 -0.83 -3.29 2.29
N ILE A 77 -1.11 -3.85 3.47
CA ILE A 77 -1.15 -5.30 3.70
C ILE A 77 -2.46 -5.94 3.24
N ASP A 78 -3.53 -5.17 3.19
CA ASP A 78 -4.91 -5.57 2.83
C ASP A 78 -5.22 -5.41 1.34
N ILE A 79 -4.17 -5.49 0.52
CA ILE A 79 -4.24 -5.32 -0.93
C ILE A 79 -3.96 -6.63 -1.66
N ILE A 80 -4.84 -7.01 -2.57
CA ILE A 80 -4.56 -8.00 -3.59
C ILE A 80 -3.90 -7.28 -4.77
N HIS A 81 -2.62 -7.52 -4.95
CA HIS A 81 -1.78 -6.82 -5.92
C HIS A 81 -2.18 -7.08 -7.36
N PRO A 82 -1.95 -6.11 -8.27
CA PRO A 82 -2.00 -6.37 -9.70
C PRO A 82 -0.91 -7.38 -10.11
N ARG A 83 -1.03 -7.93 -11.31
CA ARG A 83 0.04 -8.79 -11.84
C ARG A 83 1.29 -7.96 -12.07
N LEU A 84 2.40 -8.41 -11.51
CA LEU A 84 3.68 -7.70 -11.64
C LEU A 84 4.15 -7.59 -13.10
N GLU A 85 3.91 -8.63 -13.90
CA GLU A 85 4.24 -8.61 -15.33
C GLU A 85 3.52 -7.49 -16.09
N ASP A 86 2.30 -7.16 -15.68
CA ASP A 86 1.54 -6.05 -16.26
C ASP A 86 2.11 -4.69 -15.79
N LEU A 87 2.54 -4.61 -14.54
CA LEU A 87 3.21 -3.42 -13.99
C LEU A 87 4.60 -3.22 -14.61
N GLU A 88 5.39 -4.29 -14.74
CA GLU A 88 6.72 -4.22 -15.37
C GLU A 88 6.64 -3.68 -16.78
N LYS A 89 5.68 -4.16 -17.58
CA LYS A 89 5.47 -3.66 -18.95
C LYS A 89 5.15 -2.17 -18.97
N LEU A 90 4.28 -1.73 -18.06
CA LEU A 90 3.91 -0.32 -17.95
C LEU A 90 5.10 0.55 -17.52
N ILE A 91 5.88 0.08 -16.55
CA ILE A 91 7.06 0.80 -16.05
C ILE A 91 8.15 0.87 -17.11
N GLN A 92 8.40 -0.22 -17.85
CA GLN A 92 9.40 -0.25 -18.93
C GLN A 92 9.04 0.67 -20.11
N GLN A 93 7.76 0.92 -20.33
CA GLN A 93 7.26 1.79 -21.41
C GLN A 93 7.19 3.27 -21.01
N ASN A 94 7.39 3.59 -19.74
CA ASN A 94 7.20 4.93 -19.21
C ASN A 94 8.50 5.56 -18.73
N ASP A 95 8.43 6.87 -18.53
CA ASP A 95 9.52 7.67 -18.03
C ASP A 95 9.92 7.28 -16.59
N LYS A 96 11.22 7.10 -16.37
CA LYS A 96 11.80 6.84 -15.05
C LYS A 96 11.61 8.00 -14.06
N ASN A 97 11.31 9.19 -14.57
CA ASN A 97 11.04 10.38 -13.76
C ASN A 97 9.59 10.49 -13.31
N THR A 98 8.84 9.40 -13.31
CA THR A 98 7.42 9.40 -12.98
C THR A 98 7.16 8.62 -11.68
N PHE A 99 6.39 9.23 -10.80
CA PHE A 99 5.79 8.61 -9.62
C PHE A 99 4.41 8.08 -9.97
N TYR A 100 4.15 6.80 -9.68
CA TYR A 100 2.90 6.15 -10.04
C TYR A 100 2.05 5.83 -8.81
N THR A 101 0.74 6.00 -8.96
CA THR A 101 -0.28 5.44 -8.07
C THR A 101 -1.18 4.49 -8.85
N VAL A 102 -1.78 3.51 -8.20
CA VAL A 102 -2.60 2.49 -8.88
C VAL A 102 -4.03 2.56 -8.38
N SER A 103 -4.98 2.53 -9.33
CA SER A 103 -6.41 2.51 -9.03
C SER A 103 -6.81 1.29 -8.23
N ARG A 104 -7.67 1.47 -7.24
CA ARG A 104 -8.20 0.37 -6.44
C ARG A 104 -9.68 0.11 -6.69
N ARG A 105 -10.06 -1.14 -6.50
CA ARG A 105 -11.43 -1.63 -6.38
C ARG A 105 -11.62 -2.20 -4.98
N TYR A 106 -12.85 -2.23 -4.51
CA TYR A 106 -13.16 -2.81 -3.22
C TYR A 106 -13.69 -4.23 -3.39
N THR A 107 -13.15 -5.14 -2.63
CA THR A 107 -13.64 -6.51 -2.45
C THR A 107 -13.74 -6.82 -0.96
N ASN A 108 -14.37 -7.93 -0.60
CA ASN A 108 -14.47 -8.38 0.78
C ASN A 108 -14.18 -9.88 0.89
N TRP A 109 -14.02 -10.34 2.11
CA TRP A 109 -13.72 -11.76 2.36
C TRP A 109 -14.83 -12.69 1.90
N GLU A 110 -16.09 -12.27 1.93
CA GLU A 110 -17.21 -13.06 1.44
C GLU A 110 -17.08 -13.32 -0.08
N GLN A 111 -16.77 -12.29 -0.86
CA GLN A 111 -16.54 -12.44 -2.30
C GLN A 111 -15.35 -13.36 -2.60
N ILE A 112 -14.28 -13.24 -1.83
CA ILE A 112 -13.10 -14.09 -1.98
C ILE A 112 -13.43 -15.54 -1.63
N ASN A 113 -14.10 -15.77 -0.52
CA ASN A 113 -14.51 -17.11 -0.08
C ASN A 113 -15.49 -17.75 -1.08
N ASN A 114 -16.48 -17.00 -1.57
CA ASN A 114 -17.42 -17.47 -2.58
C ASN A 114 -16.70 -17.93 -3.87
N TYR A 115 -15.63 -17.26 -4.27
CA TYR A 115 -14.82 -17.71 -5.40
C TYR A 115 -14.21 -19.10 -5.15
N TYR A 116 -13.62 -19.31 -3.97
CA TYR A 116 -12.99 -20.59 -3.64
C TYR A 116 -14.00 -21.70 -3.46
N GLU A 117 -15.12 -21.46 -2.80
CA GLU A 117 -16.19 -22.44 -2.60
C GLU A 117 -16.82 -22.87 -3.93
N THR A 118 -17.09 -21.93 -4.83
CA THR A 118 -17.71 -22.22 -6.14
C THR A 118 -16.80 -23.02 -7.06
N ASN A 119 -15.50 -22.85 -6.94
CA ASN A 119 -14.53 -23.50 -7.82
C ASN A 119 -13.85 -24.72 -7.18
N GLU A 120 -14.33 -25.16 -6.01
CA GLU A 120 -13.77 -26.31 -5.25
C GLU A 120 -12.26 -26.20 -4.97
N TYR A 121 -11.74 -24.97 -4.91
CA TYR A 121 -10.33 -24.74 -4.61
C TYR A 121 -10.12 -24.76 -3.09
N TYR A 122 -9.47 -25.81 -2.61
CA TYR A 122 -9.01 -25.87 -1.23
C TYR A 122 -7.78 -24.98 -1.05
N HIS A 123 -7.92 -23.98 -0.18
CA HIS A 123 -6.85 -23.16 0.41
C HIS A 123 -5.88 -22.47 -0.56
N LEU A 124 -6.10 -21.19 -0.80
CA LEU A 124 -5.11 -20.14 -1.12
C LEU A 124 -4.01 -20.51 -2.14
N ASP A 125 -4.29 -21.39 -3.09
CA ASP A 125 -3.38 -21.58 -4.22
C ASP A 125 -3.48 -20.39 -5.17
N PHE A 126 -3.11 -19.23 -4.65
CA PHE A 126 -3.09 -17.98 -5.40
C PHE A 126 -2.23 -18.08 -6.65
N LYS A 127 -1.20 -18.91 -6.63
CA LYS A 127 -0.26 -19.00 -7.73
C LYS A 127 -0.91 -19.56 -9.00
N ASN A 128 -1.72 -20.61 -8.87
CA ASN A 128 -2.33 -21.26 -10.02
C ASN A 128 -3.66 -20.62 -10.43
N ASN A 129 -4.36 -19.99 -9.49
CA ASN A 129 -5.70 -19.45 -9.68
C ASN A 129 -5.75 -17.90 -9.76
N TRP A 130 -4.62 -17.24 -9.67
CA TRP A 130 -4.56 -15.77 -9.63
C TRP A 130 -5.31 -15.09 -10.78
N LYS A 131 -5.12 -15.57 -12.01
CA LYS A 131 -5.79 -14.99 -13.18
C LYS A 131 -7.32 -15.15 -13.11
N SER A 132 -7.79 -16.32 -12.69
CA SER A 132 -9.22 -16.61 -12.54
C SER A 132 -9.83 -15.82 -11.40
N LEU A 133 -9.17 -15.77 -10.25
CA LEU A 133 -9.59 -14.96 -9.11
C LEU A 133 -9.68 -13.48 -9.51
N ARG A 134 -8.67 -12.95 -10.18
CA ARG A 134 -8.67 -11.56 -10.65
C ARG A 134 -9.85 -11.27 -11.58
N ASN A 135 -10.10 -12.14 -12.56
CA ASN A 135 -11.23 -11.99 -13.47
C ASN A 135 -12.57 -12.02 -12.73
N TYR A 136 -12.71 -12.90 -11.75
CA TYR A 136 -13.89 -12.95 -10.90
C TYR A 136 -14.03 -11.63 -10.10
N LEU A 137 -12.97 -11.18 -9.43
CA LEU A 137 -12.99 -9.95 -8.63
C LEU A 137 -13.28 -8.70 -9.48
N ILE A 138 -12.84 -8.63 -10.73
CA ILE A 138 -13.21 -7.54 -11.65
C ILE A 138 -14.72 -7.46 -11.83
N ASN A 139 -15.41 -8.60 -11.88
CA ASN A 139 -16.85 -8.65 -12.10
C ASN A 139 -17.68 -8.39 -10.85
N VAL A 140 -17.20 -8.80 -9.66
CA VAL A 140 -17.98 -8.71 -8.42
C VAL A 140 -17.57 -7.55 -7.51
N SER A 141 -16.37 -7.02 -7.65
CA SER A 141 -15.91 -5.88 -6.86
C SER A 141 -16.66 -4.60 -7.26
N THR A 142 -16.96 -3.81 -6.26
CA THR A 142 -17.64 -2.54 -6.43
C THR A 142 -16.65 -1.39 -6.40
N GLU A 143 -17.02 -0.31 -7.01
CA GLU A 143 -16.41 1.02 -6.96
C GLU A 143 -14.89 1.10 -7.09
N ARG A 144 -14.44 1.94 -7.96
CA ARG A 144 -13.06 2.39 -8.05
C ARG A 144 -12.90 3.64 -7.20
N HIS A 145 -11.73 3.79 -6.61
CA HIS A 145 -11.40 4.98 -5.85
C HIS A 145 -11.40 6.24 -6.74
N PHE A 146 -11.05 6.07 -8.01
CA PHE A 146 -11.13 7.10 -9.04
C PHE A 146 -11.46 6.47 -10.40
N ASP A 147 -12.09 7.25 -11.26
CA ASP A 147 -12.49 6.84 -12.61
C ASP A 147 -11.38 7.14 -13.65
N GLU A 148 -11.66 6.76 -14.88
CA GLU A 148 -10.76 6.99 -16.03
C GLU A 148 -10.45 8.47 -16.25
N LYS A 149 -11.43 9.35 -16.06
CA LYS A 149 -11.24 10.79 -16.23
C LYS A 149 -10.28 11.37 -15.21
N THR A 150 -10.31 10.85 -13.98
CA THR A 150 -9.35 11.22 -12.96
C THR A 150 -7.93 10.79 -13.35
N VAL A 151 -7.79 9.62 -13.96
CA VAL A 151 -6.48 9.11 -14.43
C VAL A 151 -5.92 9.92 -15.59
N GLU A 152 -6.78 10.44 -16.46
CA GLU A 152 -6.41 11.31 -17.58
C GLU A 152 -6.32 12.79 -17.18
N GLY A 153 -6.66 13.11 -15.93
CA GLY A 153 -6.67 14.48 -15.41
C GLY A 153 -5.25 15.06 -15.21
N ASP A 154 -5.24 16.30 -14.79
CA ASP A 154 -4.02 16.97 -14.37
C ASP A 154 -3.48 16.40 -13.04
N ASP A 155 -2.27 16.81 -12.66
CA ASP A 155 -1.60 16.37 -11.44
C ASP A 155 -2.44 16.61 -10.17
N PHE A 156 -3.27 17.66 -10.16
CA PHE A 156 -4.16 17.95 -9.03
C PHE A 156 -5.26 16.92 -8.83
N SER A 157 -5.81 16.41 -9.92
CA SER A 157 -6.80 15.31 -9.86
C SER A 157 -6.16 14.03 -9.35
N ILE A 158 -4.94 13.74 -9.77
CA ILE A 158 -4.19 12.54 -9.41
C ILE A 158 -3.73 12.56 -7.95
N ILE A 159 -3.33 13.72 -7.41
CA ILE A 159 -2.86 13.87 -6.01
C ILE A 159 -3.87 13.35 -4.97
N ASN A 160 -5.15 13.30 -5.30
CA ASN A 160 -6.17 12.76 -4.40
C ASN A 160 -6.44 11.26 -4.60
N CYS A 161 -5.71 10.60 -5.50
CA CYS A 161 -5.81 9.16 -5.70
C CYS A 161 -5.23 8.40 -4.52
N CYS A 162 -5.69 7.16 -4.35
CA CYS A 162 -5.32 6.38 -3.18
C CYS A 162 -3.83 6.02 -3.15
N GLY A 163 -3.29 5.97 -1.93
CA GLY A 163 -1.91 5.61 -1.66
C GLY A 163 -1.66 4.14 -1.37
N ASP A 164 -2.64 3.27 -1.58
CA ASP A 164 -2.54 1.85 -1.23
C ASP A 164 -1.43 1.12 -2.01
N PHE A 165 -1.05 1.67 -3.16
CA PHE A 165 0.01 1.10 -3.99
C PHE A 165 0.68 2.22 -4.79
N GLN A 166 1.87 2.59 -4.38
CA GLN A 166 2.65 3.67 -4.99
C GLN A 166 3.99 3.14 -5.45
N ILE A 167 4.38 3.48 -6.68
CA ILE A 167 5.60 2.99 -7.33
C ILE A 167 6.41 4.18 -7.82
N ALA A 168 7.70 4.16 -7.55
CA ALA A 168 8.66 5.06 -8.17
C ALA A 168 10.05 4.41 -8.20
N THR A 169 10.97 5.01 -8.94
CA THR A 169 12.38 4.62 -8.85
C THR A 169 12.93 4.94 -7.45
N LYS A 170 13.96 4.22 -7.08
CA LYS A 170 14.66 4.47 -5.81
C LYS A 170 15.21 5.88 -5.72
N GLU A 171 15.64 6.44 -6.84
CA GLU A 171 16.13 7.82 -6.96
C GLU A 171 15.04 8.81 -6.58
N ILE A 172 13.82 8.66 -7.12
CA ILE A 172 12.68 9.52 -6.79
C ILE A 172 12.37 9.43 -5.29
N TRP A 173 12.24 8.20 -4.75
CA TRP A 173 11.99 8.02 -3.31
C TRP A 173 13.05 8.68 -2.42
N ASN A 174 14.33 8.62 -2.84
CA ASN A 174 15.41 9.25 -2.11
C ASN A 174 15.35 10.78 -2.21
N GLU A 175 15.09 11.31 -3.41
CA GLU A 175 15.02 12.76 -3.65
C GLU A 175 13.88 13.41 -2.85
N ILE A 176 12.68 12.80 -2.88
CA ILE A 176 11.55 13.29 -2.09
C ILE A 176 11.64 12.90 -0.60
N ARG A 177 12.67 12.14 -0.19
CA ARG A 177 12.88 11.65 1.19
C ARG A 177 11.73 10.80 1.74
N GLY A 178 11.03 10.06 0.85
CA GLY A 178 9.89 9.23 1.23
C GLY A 178 8.71 10.02 1.77
N PHE A 179 7.97 9.40 2.69
CA PHE A 179 6.83 10.00 3.38
C PHE A 179 7.29 11.05 4.40
N GLU A 180 6.43 12.02 4.69
CA GLU A 180 6.70 13.04 5.70
C GLU A 180 6.59 12.46 7.11
N GLU A 181 7.69 12.39 7.83
CA GLU A 181 7.75 11.70 9.14
C GLU A 181 7.05 12.48 10.26
N GLU A 182 6.80 13.77 10.07
CA GLU A 182 6.01 14.57 11.02
C GLU A 182 4.51 14.23 10.94
N LEU A 183 4.05 13.60 9.84
CA LEU A 183 2.68 13.13 9.69
C LEU A 183 2.48 11.79 10.40
N ILE A 184 2.76 11.73 11.69
CA ILE A 184 2.64 10.52 12.50
C ILE A 184 1.20 9.94 12.55
N TYR A 185 0.22 10.74 12.16
CA TYR A 185 -1.15 10.33 11.92
C TYR A 185 -1.35 10.12 10.43
N THR A 186 -1.71 8.94 10.00
CA THR A 186 -1.71 8.46 8.61
C THR A 186 -2.61 9.20 7.62
N LEU A 187 -3.42 10.15 8.10
CA LEU A 187 -4.33 10.91 7.25
C LEU A 187 -3.52 11.79 6.26
N TYR A 188 -3.82 11.66 4.97
CA TYR A 188 -3.16 12.38 3.86
C TYR A 188 -1.66 12.10 3.66
N ALA A 189 -1.11 11.06 4.24
CA ALA A 189 0.29 10.69 4.03
C ALA A 189 0.59 10.38 2.54
N ASP A 190 -0.33 9.68 1.89
CA ASP A 190 -0.32 9.36 0.47
C ASP A 190 -0.46 10.60 -0.42
N THR A 191 -1.38 11.49 -0.11
CA THR A 191 -1.54 12.77 -0.81
C THR A 191 -0.30 13.65 -0.65
N ASN A 192 0.28 13.68 0.54
CA ASN A 192 1.48 14.47 0.81
C ASN A 192 2.69 13.99 0.02
N VAL A 193 2.94 12.68 -0.05
CA VAL A 193 4.07 12.14 -0.80
C VAL A 193 3.92 12.39 -2.31
N GLN A 194 2.70 12.34 -2.83
CA GLN A 194 2.43 12.68 -4.23
C GLN A 194 2.70 14.17 -4.50
N LYS A 195 2.28 15.06 -3.60
CA LYS A 195 2.62 16.50 -3.69
C LYS A 195 4.13 16.73 -3.66
N LYS A 196 4.86 16.03 -2.80
CA LYS A 196 6.33 16.10 -2.76
C LYS A 196 6.93 15.71 -4.12
N ALA A 197 6.44 14.65 -4.76
CA ALA A 197 6.92 14.27 -6.09
C ALA A 197 6.71 15.38 -7.12
N VAL A 198 5.53 15.99 -7.17
CA VAL A 198 5.24 17.11 -8.08
C VAL A 198 6.10 18.34 -7.75
N MET A 199 6.29 18.67 -6.47
CA MET A 199 7.14 19.78 -6.06
C MET A 199 8.63 19.60 -6.43
N HIS A 200 9.08 18.36 -6.56
CA HIS A 200 10.41 18.00 -7.06
C HIS A 200 10.45 17.82 -8.59
N GLU A 201 9.42 18.31 -9.30
CA GLU A 201 9.33 18.28 -10.76
C GLU A 201 9.29 16.86 -11.38
N PHE A 202 8.91 15.84 -10.59
CA PHE A 202 8.63 14.51 -11.10
C PHE A 202 7.22 14.43 -11.67
N GLY A 203 7.07 13.66 -12.76
CA GLY A 203 5.75 13.35 -13.30
C GLY A 203 4.93 12.55 -12.28
N LEU A 204 3.62 12.75 -12.26
CA LEU A 204 2.68 11.98 -11.46
C LEU A 204 1.68 11.31 -12.38
N LYS A 205 1.51 9.99 -12.25
CA LYS A 205 0.61 9.24 -13.10
C LYS A 205 -0.22 8.24 -12.30
N ALA A 206 -1.53 8.27 -12.49
CA ALA A 206 -2.41 7.26 -11.99
C ALA A 206 -2.60 6.14 -13.02
N LEU A 207 -2.40 4.90 -12.60
CA LEU A 207 -2.62 3.71 -13.41
C LEU A 207 -4.03 3.19 -13.12
N TYR A 208 -4.90 3.31 -14.12
CA TYR A 208 -6.26 2.81 -14.02
C TYR A 208 -6.33 1.28 -14.14
N GLU A 209 -5.52 0.72 -15.03
CA GLU A 209 -5.28 -0.71 -15.16
C GLU A 209 -3.75 -0.97 -15.15
N PRO A 210 -3.32 -2.06 -14.56
CA PRO A 210 -4.11 -3.09 -13.87
C PRO A 210 -4.55 -2.60 -12.47
N ALA A 211 -5.86 -2.63 -12.20
CA ALA A 211 -6.37 -2.26 -10.89
C ALA A 211 -5.94 -3.27 -9.80
N LEU A 212 -5.80 -2.78 -8.59
CA LEU A 212 -5.66 -3.62 -7.40
C LEU A 212 -7.00 -3.77 -6.67
N PHE A 213 -7.08 -4.70 -5.73
CA PHE A 213 -8.27 -4.91 -4.94
C PHE A 213 -7.94 -4.72 -3.46
N HIS A 214 -8.61 -3.76 -2.85
CA HIS A 214 -8.56 -3.55 -1.41
C HIS A 214 -9.58 -4.46 -0.74
N ILE A 215 -9.13 -5.27 0.21
CA ILE A 215 -10.01 -6.14 0.99
C ILE A 215 -10.68 -5.28 2.05
N ASP A 216 -11.99 -5.02 1.84
CA ASP A 216 -12.77 -4.27 2.81
C ASP A 216 -12.96 -5.13 4.07
N HIS A 217 -12.36 -4.69 5.14
CA HIS A 217 -12.49 -5.33 6.46
C HIS A 217 -13.57 -4.66 7.32
N GLY A 218 -14.47 -3.90 6.68
CA GLY A 218 -15.55 -3.17 7.32
C GLY A 218 -15.05 -2.01 8.19
N LYS A 219 -15.99 -1.31 8.83
CA LYS A 219 -15.69 -0.23 9.78
C LYS A 219 -15.00 -0.71 11.06
N GLY A 220 -14.47 -1.93 11.08
CA GLY A 220 -13.67 -2.48 12.18
C GLY A 220 -12.35 -1.77 12.42
N GLY A 221 -11.93 -0.91 11.48
CA GLY A 221 -10.98 0.17 11.75
C GLY A 221 -11.58 1.31 12.57
N GLY A 222 -12.54 1.04 13.46
CA GLY A 222 -13.25 2.03 14.28
C GLY A 222 -12.35 2.99 15.06
N GLY A 223 -11.09 2.62 15.25
CA GLY A 223 -10.08 3.55 15.75
C GLY A 223 -9.74 4.69 14.78
N PHE A 224 -9.90 4.48 13.48
CA PHE A 224 -9.52 5.49 12.49
C PHE A 224 -10.58 6.59 12.33
N LEU A 225 -11.87 6.23 12.21
CA LEU A 225 -12.95 7.22 12.11
C LEU A 225 -13.21 7.93 13.44
N ASP A 226 -13.08 7.24 14.57
CA ASP A 226 -13.11 7.88 15.89
C ASP A 226 -11.91 8.81 16.08
N GLY A 227 -10.77 8.48 15.53
CA GLY A 227 -9.59 9.34 15.44
C GLY A 227 -9.83 10.59 14.59
N ILE A 228 -10.51 10.47 13.45
CA ILE A 228 -10.85 11.61 12.57
C ILE A 228 -11.79 12.60 13.29
N ASN A 229 -12.80 12.11 13.97
CA ASN A 229 -13.73 12.97 14.72
C ASN A 229 -13.05 13.68 15.90
N LYS A 230 -12.04 13.06 16.52
CA LYS A 230 -11.22 13.68 17.57
C LYS A 230 -10.15 14.63 17.05
N ARG A 231 -9.83 14.57 15.73
CA ARG A 231 -8.81 15.38 15.05
C ARG A 231 -9.38 16.64 14.38
N ALA A 232 -10.56 17.09 14.75
CA ALA A 232 -11.13 18.34 14.24
C ALA A 232 -10.20 19.56 14.44
N ASN A 233 -9.19 19.43 15.31
CA ASN A 233 -8.19 20.44 15.63
C ASN A 233 -6.78 20.05 15.11
N ASP A 234 -6.64 19.13 14.17
CA ASP A 234 -5.35 18.77 13.58
C ASP A 234 -4.78 19.98 12.81
N PRO A 235 -3.62 20.53 13.21
CA PRO A 235 -3.02 21.68 12.55
C PRO A 235 -2.61 21.44 11.09
N TYR A 236 -2.55 20.16 10.66
CA TYR A 236 -2.23 19.75 9.29
C TYR A 236 -3.46 19.58 8.39
N ARG A 237 -4.64 19.97 8.86
CA ARG A 237 -5.91 19.87 8.13
C ARG A 237 -6.22 21.08 7.22
N ALA A 238 -5.38 22.07 7.22
CA ALA A 238 -5.53 23.28 6.40
C ALA A 238 -4.83 23.16 5.05
#